data_c548c77ddd87dda54440d1038f351314
#
_entry.id   c548c77ddd87dda54440d1038f351314
#
_cell.length_a   1.000
_cell.length_b   1.000
_cell.length_c   1.000
_cell.angle_alpha   90.00
_cell.angle_beta   90.00
_cell.angle_gamma   90.00
#
_symmetry.space_group_name_H-M   'P 1'
#
loop_
_entity.id
_entity.type
_entity.pdbx_description
1 polymer ?
#
loop_
_entity_poly.entity_id
_entity_poly.type
_entity_poly.pdbx_seq_one_letter_code
_entity_poly.pdbx_strand_id
1 'polypeptide(L)'
;MSVIKKYVSFIIIFLFVSTNNVYSDNLNILFKELLNAKNLQQAEKLEDQIWNKWTRHPNNDYLTNKLENGTYSMYHQQYRMALKLFTDVINEDPKWAEGWNKRATLLFILGDYEKSLDDIEKVLDLEPRHFGALSGRAQIYLSLKEYEKAVNDLRKAKSIYPLIKSGENIKLIEKIIKDQQI
;
A
#
# COMPACT_ATOMS: atom_id res chain seq x y z
N MET A 1 -32.08 9.44 -33.28
CA MET A 1 -31.81 9.03 -31.87
C MET A 1 -30.53 8.21 -31.66
N SER A 2 -29.89 7.67 -32.71
CA SER A 2 -28.68 6.82 -32.54
C SER A 2 -27.35 7.57 -32.43
N VAL A 3 -27.22 8.75 -33.00
CA VAL A 3 -25.98 9.53 -33.07
C VAL A 3 -25.64 10.17 -31.71
N ILE A 4 -26.63 10.68 -30.98
CA ILE A 4 -26.44 11.33 -29.67
C ILE A 4 -25.99 10.31 -28.63
N LYS A 5 -26.50 9.06 -28.65
CA LYS A 5 -26.05 7.99 -27.72
C LYS A 5 -24.58 7.58 -27.95
N LYS A 6 -24.09 7.62 -29.22
CA LYS A 6 -22.68 7.31 -29.53
C LYS A 6 -21.71 8.37 -28.98
N TYR A 7 -22.09 9.64 -29.07
CA TYR A 7 -21.24 10.72 -28.56
C TYR A 7 -21.22 10.80 -27.05
N VAL A 8 -22.33 10.51 -26.37
CA VAL A 8 -22.36 10.47 -24.89
C VAL A 8 -21.49 9.33 -24.33
N SER A 9 -21.50 8.15 -24.94
CA SER A 9 -20.59 7.05 -24.57
C SER A 9 -19.11 7.39 -24.80
N PHE A 10 -18.79 8.11 -25.88
CA PHE A 10 -17.40 8.51 -26.17
C PHE A 10 -16.89 9.59 -25.21
N ILE A 11 -17.74 10.52 -24.80
CA ILE A 11 -17.40 11.58 -23.83
C ILE A 11 -17.18 10.98 -22.44
N ILE A 12 -18.00 10.00 -22.00
CA ILE A 12 -17.83 9.35 -20.71
C ILE A 12 -16.52 8.54 -20.66
N ILE A 13 -16.17 7.83 -21.74
CA ILE A 13 -14.89 7.09 -21.80
C ILE A 13 -13.70 8.06 -21.80
N PHE A 14 -13.78 9.22 -22.47
CA PHE A 14 -12.71 10.21 -22.51
C PHE A 14 -12.50 10.91 -21.17
N LEU A 15 -13.57 11.20 -20.42
CA LEU A 15 -13.49 11.76 -19.06
C LEU A 15 -12.92 10.75 -18.04
N PHE A 16 -13.24 9.45 -18.18
CA PHE A 16 -12.72 8.40 -17.28
C PHE A 16 -11.21 8.15 -17.49
N VAL A 17 -10.75 8.21 -18.75
CA VAL A 17 -9.31 8.09 -19.08
C VAL A 17 -8.52 9.31 -18.58
N SER A 18 -9.10 10.52 -18.63
CA SER A 18 -8.41 11.75 -18.19
C SER A 18 -8.24 11.84 -16.68
N THR A 19 -9.20 11.38 -15.89
CA THR A 19 -9.10 11.43 -14.43
C THR A 19 -8.08 10.42 -13.88
N ASN A 20 -8.00 9.24 -14.45
CA ASN A 20 -6.99 8.25 -14.06
C ASN A 20 -5.56 8.69 -14.42
N ASN A 21 -5.35 9.38 -15.54
CA ASN A 21 -4.05 9.95 -15.89
C ASN A 21 -3.61 11.03 -14.90
N VAL A 22 -4.48 11.97 -14.55
CA VAL A 22 -4.16 13.07 -13.61
C VAL A 22 -3.83 12.52 -12.21
N TYR A 23 -4.54 11.49 -11.75
CA TYR A 23 -4.26 10.85 -10.48
C TYR A 23 -2.90 10.14 -10.49
N SER A 24 -2.61 9.37 -11.52
CA SER A 24 -1.34 8.66 -11.71
C SER A 24 -0.17 9.64 -11.84
N ASP A 25 -0.32 10.71 -12.61
CA ASP A 25 0.73 11.72 -12.81
C ASP A 25 1.08 12.43 -11.49
N ASN A 26 0.08 12.78 -10.69
CA ASN A 26 0.28 13.41 -9.39
C ASN A 26 1.03 12.48 -8.41
N LEU A 27 0.67 11.19 -8.37
CA LEU A 27 1.37 10.21 -7.52
C LEU A 27 2.83 10.01 -7.98
N ASN A 28 3.09 9.98 -9.29
CA ASN A 28 4.44 9.89 -9.84
C ASN A 28 5.33 11.08 -9.46
N ILE A 29 4.75 12.29 -9.42
CA ILE A 29 5.45 13.50 -8.96
C ILE A 29 5.84 13.36 -7.48
N LEU A 30 4.89 12.93 -6.62
CA LEU A 30 5.16 12.74 -5.20
C LEU A 30 6.28 11.72 -4.94
N PHE A 31 6.30 10.60 -5.67
CA PHE A 31 7.39 9.62 -5.56
C PHE A 31 8.73 10.17 -6.01
N LYS A 32 8.76 10.96 -7.11
CA LYS A 32 9.98 11.61 -7.56
C LYS A 32 10.52 12.61 -6.53
N GLU A 33 9.64 13.35 -5.89
CA GLU A 33 10.01 14.29 -4.82
C GLU A 33 10.46 13.53 -3.57
N LEU A 34 9.78 12.44 -3.19
CA LEU A 34 10.13 11.60 -2.04
C LEU A 34 11.52 10.99 -2.19
N LEU A 35 11.85 10.51 -3.39
CA LEU A 35 13.18 9.98 -3.71
C LEU A 35 14.28 11.03 -3.54
N ASN A 36 13.98 12.31 -3.77
CA ASN A 36 14.92 13.44 -3.71
C ASN A 36 14.76 14.29 -2.44
N ALA A 37 14.01 13.82 -1.44
CA ALA A 37 13.79 14.54 -0.20
C ALA A 37 15.13 14.79 0.54
N LYS A 38 15.38 16.04 0.93
CA LYS A 38 16.66 16.47 1.50
C LYS A 38 16.75 16.24 3.01
N ASN A 39 15.64 16.10 3.67
CA ASN A 39 15.54 15.90 5.12
C ASN A 39 14.27 15.11 5.48
N LEU A 40 14.23 14.64 6.73
CA LEU A 40 13.15 13.81 7.24
C LEU A 40 11.80 14.55 7.22
N GLN A 41 11.76 15.82 7.60
CA GLN A 41 10.52 16.61 7.62
C GLN A 41 9.87 16.73 6.23
N GLN A 42 10.68 16.96 5.20
CA GLN A 42 10.20 16.99 3.82
C GLN A 42 9.70 15.61 3.39
N ALA A 43 10.43 14.56 3.74
CA ALA A 43 10.07 13.21 3.40
C ALA A 43 8.76 12.77 4.08
N GLU A 44 8.58 13.03 5.37
CA GLU A 44 7.36 12.74 6.12
C GLU A 44 6.14 13.46 5.52
N LYS A 45 6.28 14.74 5.13
CA LYS A 45 5.20 15.46 4.45
C LYS A 45 4.80 14.82 3.12
N LEU A 46 5.76 14.35 2.35
CA LEU A 46 5.50 13.67 1.08
C LEU A 46 4.91 12.29 1.30
N GLU A 47 5.37 11.57 2.31
CA GLU A 47 4.80 10.30 2.76
C GLU A 47 3.31 10.46 3.10
N ASP A 48 2.95 11.46 3.91
CA ASP A 48 1.56 11.76 4.27
C ASP A 48 0.70 12.04 3.04
N GLN A 49 1.24 12.76 2.05
CA GLN A 49 0.53 13.03 0.80
C GLN A 49 0.31 11.75 -0.03
N ILE A 50 1.30 10.87 -0.08
CA ILE A 50 1.18 9.56 -0.75
C ILE A 50 0.15 8.68 -0.04
N TRP A 51 0.21 8.59 1.31
CA TRP A 51 -0.78 7.86 2.10
C TRP A 51 -2.19 8.40 1.88
N ASN A 52 -2.37 9.73 1.85
CA ASN A 52 -3.66 10.34 1.53
C ASN A 52 -4.20 9.94 0.15
N LYS A 53 -3.30 9.79 -0.84
CA LYS A 53 -3.68 9.32 -2.17
C LYS A 53 -4.09 7.85 -2.15
N TRP A 54 -3.35 7.00 -1.49
CA TRP A 54 -3.64 5.56 -1.44
C TRP A 54 -4.90 5.25 -0.64
N THR A 55 -5.13 5.93 0.50
CA THR A 55 -6.25 5.65 1.40
C THR A 55 -7.58 6.26 0.95
N ARG A 56 -7.58 7.12 -0.07
CA ARG A 56 -8.80 7.67 -0.69
C ARG A 56 -9.04 7.02 -2.03
N HIS A 57 -10.20 6.39 -2.17
CA HIS A 57 -10.60 5.83 -3.46
C HIS A 57 -10.82 6.96 -4.48
N PRO A 58 -10.22 6.89 -5.69
CA PRO A 58 -10.21 8.02 -6.62
C PRO A 58 -11.60 8.48 -7.10
N ASN A 59 -12.58 7.59 -7.07
CA ASN A 59 -13.90 7.85 -7.66
C ASN A 59 -15.07 7.36 -6.80
N ASN A 60 -14.84 6.93 -5.54
CA ASN A 60 -15.88 6.33 -4.71
C ASN A 60 -15.67 6.62 -3.22
N ASP A 61 -16.30 7.70 -2.74
CA ASP A 61 -16.24 8.08 -1.33
C ASP A 61 -16.87 7.03 -0.40
N TYR A 62 -17.83 6.24 -0.88
CA TYR A 62 -18.42 5.15 -0.09
C TYR A 62 -17.37 4.07 0.23
N LEU A 63 -16.51 3.71 -0.73
CA LEU A 63 -15.40 2.78 -0.49
C LEU A 63 -14.36 3.37 0.45
N THR A 64 -14.05 4.67 0.32
CA THR A 64 -13.18 5.39 1.25
C THR A 64 -13.72 5.29 2.68
N ASN A 65 -14.98 5.66 2.88
CA ASN A 65 -15.63 5.58 4.20
C ASN A 65 -15.66 4.15 4.76
N LYS A 66 -15.87 3.14 3.90
CA LYS A 66 -15.87 1.73 4.32
C LYS A 66 -14.48 1.29 4.78
N LEU A 67 -13.41 1.70 4.08
CA LEU A 67 -12.03 1.45 4.46
C LEU A 67 -11.69 2.13 5.80
N GLU A 68 -12.09 3.38 5.98
CA GLU A 68 -11.90 4.14 7.22
C GLU A 68 -12.62 3.48 8.40
N ASN A 69 -13.87 3.04 8.22
CA ASN A 69 -14.63 2.30 9.24
C ASN A 69 -13.96 0.96 9.59
N GLY A 70 -13.41 0.26 8.60
CA GLY A 70 -12.62 -0.96 8.82
C GLY A 70 -11.36 -0.66 9.64
N THR A 71 -10.67 0.43 9.30
CA THR A 71 -9.47 0.89 10.01
C THR A 71 -9.80 1.27 11.44
N TYR A 72 -10.88 2.01 11.66
CA TYR A 72 -11.41 2.34 13.00
C TYR A 72 -11.69 1.07 13.81
N SER A 73 -12.41 0.10 13.21
CA SER A 73 -12.72 -1.17 13.86
C SER A 73 -11.46 -1.96 14.23
N MET A 74 -10.44 -1.96 13.38
CA MET A 74 -9.15 -2.60 13.64
C MET A 74 -8.44 -1.97 14.85
N TYR A 75 -8.36 -0.64 14.93
CA TYR A 75 -7.78 0.06 16.07
C TYR A 75 -8.51 -0.19 17.38
N HIS A 76 -9.84 -0.41 17.33
CA HIS A 76 -10.67 -0.76 18.49
C HIS A 76 -10.73 -2.27 18.74
N GLN A 77 -9.84 -3.06 18.13
CA GLN A 77 -9.75 -4.52 18.29
C GLN A 77 -11.03 -5.28 17.90
N GLN A 78 -11.93 -4.63 17.13
CA GLN A 78 -13.12 -5.25 16.55
C GLN A 78 -12.73 -6.01 15.26
N TYR A 79 -11.79 -6.96 15.38
CA TYR A 79 -11.10 -7.58 14.26
C TYR A 79 -12.03 -8.29 13.27
N ARG A 80 -13.12 -8.93 13.77
CA ARG A 80 -14.11 -9.58 12.89
C ARG A 80 -14.83 -8.57 11.99
N MET A 81 -15.20 -7.40 12.55
CA MET A 81 -15.82 -6.32 11.78
C MET A 81 -14.84 -5.71 10.79
N ALA A 82 -13.61 -5.44 11.20
CA ALA A 82 -12.56 -4.93 10.33
C ALA A 82 -12.29 -5.87 9.15
N LEU A 83 -12.16 -7.19 9.41
CA LEU A 83 -11.94 -8.21 8.37
C LEU A 83 -13.09 -8.22 7.35
N LYS A 84 -14.34 -8.15 7.84
CA LYS A 84 -15.51 -8.07 6.96
C LYS A 84 -15.46 -6.82 6.08
N LEU A 85 -15.23 -5.64 6.67
CA LEU A 85 -15.22 -4.35 5.94
C LEU A 85 -14.12 -4.30 4.89
N PHE A 86 -12.90 -4.75 5.21
CA PHE A 86 -11.81 -4.81 4.23
C PHE A 86 -12.09 -5.83 3.12
N THR A 87 -12.69 -6.97 3.45
CA THR A 87 -13.10 -7.94 2.43
C THR A 87 -14.19 -7.40 1.51
N ASP A 88 -15.17 -6.68 2.07
CA ASP A 88 -16.22 -6.00 1.28
C ASP A 88 -15.61 -4.95 0.32
N VAL A 89 -14.61 -4.16 0.79
CA VAL A 89 -13.86 -3.20 -0.06
C VAL A 89 -13.19 -3.91 -1.23
N ILE A 90 -12.46 -5.01 -0.96
CA ILE A 90 -11.77 -5.79 -1.98
C ILE A 90 -12.74 -6.39 -3.00
N ASN A 91 -13.90 -6.90 -2.54
CA ASN A 91 -14.91 -7.47 -3.42
C ASN A 91 -15.54 -6.41 -4.34
N GLU A 92 -15.71 -5.19 -3.87
CA GLU A 92 -16.29 -4.08 -4.65
C GLU A 92 -15.29 -3.47 -5.62
N ASP A 93 -14.02 -3.29 -5.21
CA ASP A 93 -12.93 -2.89 -6.11
C ASP A 93 -11.64 -3.65 -5.83
N PRO A 94 -11.42 -4.81 -6.47
CA PRO A 94 -10.18 -5.58 -6.33
C PRO A 94 -8.94 -4.89 -6.91
N LYS A 95 -9.10 -3.77 -7.63
CA LYS A 95 -7.98 -2.99 -8.19
C LYS A 95 -7.51 -1.88 -7.25
N TRP A 96 -8.20 -1.63 -6.16
CA TRP A 96 -7.76 -0.67 -5.16
C TRP A 96 -6.80 -1.34 -4.17
N ALA A 97 -5.50 -1.07 -4.32
CA ALA A 97 -4.43 -1.70 -3.53
C ALA A 97 -4.62 -1.57 -2.03
N GLU A 98 -5.17 -0.44 -1.56
CA GLU A 98 -5.27 -0.14 -0.13
C GLU A 98 -6.29 -1.05 0.59
N GLY A 99 -7.31 -1.56 -0.09
CA GLY A 99 -8.20 -2.59 0.47
C GLY A 99 -7.43 -3.85 0.89
N TRP A 100 -6.57 -4.35 0.01
CA TRP A 100 -5.67 -5.47 0.27
C TRP A 100 -4.66 -5.14 1.36
N ASN A 101 -4.04 -3.96 1.32
CA ASN A 101 -3.06 -3.52 2.31
C ASN A 101 -3.63 -3.47 3.73
N LYS A 102 -4.84 -2.95 3.91
CA LYS A 102 -5.49 -2.93 5.22
C LYS A 102 -5.86 -4.32 5.72
N ARG A 103 -6.32 -5.21 4.83
CA ARG A 103 -6.60 -6.60 5.22
C ARG A 103 -5.32 -7.34 5.56
N ALA A 104 -4.25 -7.18 4.79
CA ALA A 104 -2.93 -7.74 5.10
C ALA A 104 -2.43 -7.31 6.48
N THR A 105 -2.54 -6.01 6.80
CA THR A 105 -2.16 -5.48 8.12
C THR A 105 -2.96 -6.16 9.24
N LEU A 106 -4.27 -6.31 9.06
CA LEU A 106 -5.10 -7.00 10.06
C LEU A 106 -4.72 -8.48 10.19
N LEU A 107 -4.49 -9.18 9.10
CA LEU A 107 -4.08 -10.58 9.10
C LEU A 107 -2.73 -10.77 9.79
N PHE A 108 -1.78 -9.85 9.60
CA PHE A 108 -0.52 -9.81 10.33
C PHE A 108 -0.75 -9.70 11.85
N ILE A 109 -1.61 -8.77 12.29
CA ILE A 109 -1.98 -8.60 13.71
C ILE A 109 -2.59 -9.89 14.29
N LEU A 110 -3.37 -10.61 13.49
CA LEU A 110 -3.98 -11.88 13.88
C LEU A 110 -3.02 -13.08 13.83
N GLY A 111 -1.79 -12.90 13.34
CA GLY A 111 -0.79 -13.95 13.18
C GLY A 111 -1.01 -14.85 11.96
N ASP A 112 -1.96 -14.52 11.08
CA ASP A 112 -2.21 -15.26 9.82
C ASP A 112 -1.24 -14.73 8.73
N TYR A 113 0.04 -15.07 8.92
CA TYR A 113 1.12 -14.56 8.07
C TYR A 113 1.00 -15.01 6.61
N GLU A 114 0.52 -16.23 6.36
CA GLU A 114 0.35 -16.75 5.00
C GLU A 114 -0.64 -15.91 4.21
N LYS A 115 -1.85 -15.70 4.73
CA LYS A 115 -2.85 -14.86 4.06
C LYS A 115 -2.43 -13.39 3.98
N SER A 116 -1.69 -12.90 4.99
CA SER A 116 -1.15 -11.55 4.94
C SER A 116 -0.15 -11.39 3.78
N LEU A 117 0.73 -12.39 3.56
CA LEU A 117 1.66 -12.40 2.43
C LEU A 117 0.94 -12.42 1.08
N ASP A 118 -0.13 -13.24 0.95
CA ASP A 118 -0.95 -13.30 -0.27
C ASP A 118 -1.58 -11.93 -0.59
N ASP A 119 -2.12 -11.26 0.42
CA ASP A 119 -2.71 -9.93 0.25
C ASP A 119 -1.63 -8.88 -0.11
N ILE A 120 -0.46 -8.93 0.52
CA ILE A 120 0.67 -8.03 0.19
C ILE A 120 1.13 -8.24 -1.26
N GLU A 121 1.14 -9.47 -1.75
CA GLU A 121 1.47 -9.74 -3.15
C GLU A 121 0.52 -8.99 -4.09
N LYS A 122 -0.81 -9.02 -3.80
CA LYS A 122 -1.81 -8.24 -4.55
C LYS A 122 -1.56 -6.73 -4.48
N VAL A 123 -1.17 -6.22 -3.30
CA VAL A 123 -0.79 -4.81 -3.17
C VAL A 123 0.37 -4.46 -4.09
N LEU A 124 1.43 -5.28 -4.09
CA LEU A 124 2.66 -5.02 -4.85
C LEU A 124 2.49 -5.26 -6.36
N ASP A 125 1.55 -6.11 -6.77
CA ASP A 125 1.13 -6.26 -8.17
C ASP A 125 0.42 -4.99 -8.68
N LEU A 126 -0.40 -4.35 -7.83
CA LEU A 126 -1.18 -3.16 -8.16
C LEU A 126 -0.36 -1.86 -8.04
N GLU A 127 0.49 -1.75 -7.02
CA GLU A 127 1.40 -0.62 -6.78
C GLU A 127 2.77 -1.15 -6.32
N PRO A 128 3.70 -1.40 -7.25
CA PRO A 128 5.03 -1.93 -6.92
C PRO A 128 5.88 -1.03 -6.02
N ARG A 129 5.51 0.25 -5.89
CA ARG A 129 6.19 1.24 -5.04
C ARG A 129 5.55 1.37 -3.66
N HIS A 130 4.65 0.47 -3.28
CA HIS A 130 3.97 0.54 -1.99
C HIS A 130 4.93 0.22 -0.84
N PHE A 131 5.70 1.20 -0.41
CA PHE A 131 6.75 1.05 0.60
C PHE A 131 6.22 0.54 1.95
N GLY A 132 4.96 0.86 2.29
CA GLY A 132 4.29 0.30 3.48
C GLY A 132 4.08 -1.20 3.38
N ALA A 133 3.64 -1.71 2.23
CA ALA A 133 3.48 -3.14 1.98
C ALA A 133 4.82 -3.88 1.99
N LEU A 134 5.87 -3.31 1.37
CA LEU A 134 7.23 -3.85 1.42
C LEU A 134 7.74 -3.94 2.86
N SER A 135 7.56 -2.87 3.66
CA SER A 135 7.96 -2.86 5.07
C SER A 135 7.14 -3.86 5.91
N GLY A 136 5.85 -3.99 5.65
CA GLY A 136 4.97 -4.97 6.30
C GLY A 136 5.38 -6.41 5.98
N ARG A 137 5.70 -6.70 4.72
CA ARG A 137 6.19 -8.02 4.30
C ARG A 137 7.52 -8.36 4.94
N ALA A 138 8.43 -7.39 5.02
CA ALA A 138 9.68 -7.56 5.73
C ALA A 138 9.47 -7.91 7.21
N GLN A 139 8.49 -7.31 7.90
CA GLN A 139 8.17 -7.64 9.29
C GLN A 139 7.66 -9.09 9.42
N ILE A 140 6.84 -9.56 8.48
CA ILE A 140 6.41 -10.97 8.45
C ILE A 140 7.64 -11.88 8.29
N TYR A 141 8.51 -11.59 7.33
CA TYR A 141 9.73 -12.38 7.12
C TYR A 141 10.66 -12.39 8.34
N LEU A 142 10.76 -11.27 9.07
CA LEU A 142 11.49 -11.23 10.34
C LEU A 142 10.85 -12.15 11.39
N SER A 143 9.51 -12.14 11.50
CA SER A 143 8.78 -13.03 12.42
C SER A 143 8.97 -14.50 12.07
N LEU A 144 9.12 -14.81 10.78
CA LEU A 144 9.41 -16.16 10.26
C LEU A 144 10.90 -16.50 10.24
N LYS A 145 11.79 -15.59 10.68
CA LYS A 145 13.26 -15.69 10.63
C LYS A 145 13.84 -15.84 9.23
N GLU A 146 13.09 -15.39 8.21
CA GLU A 146 13.51 -15.35 6.80
C GLU A 146 14.26 -14.04 6.51
N TYR A 147 15.41 -13.86 7.15
CA TYR A 147 16.13 -12.59 7.24
C TYR A 147 16.56 -12.03 5.88
N GLU A 148 17.00 -12.88 4.95
CA GLU A 148 17.40 -12.47 3.59
C GLU A 148 16.23 -11.86 2.82
N LYS A 149 15.04 -12.46 2.92
CA LYS A 149 13.83 -11.92 2.29
C LYS A 149 13.44 -10.58 2.92
N ALA A 150 13.52 -10.47 4.25
CA ALA A 150 13.26 -9.22 4.94
C ALA A 150 14.19 -8.09 4.48
N VAL A 151 15.50 -8.34 4.41
CA VAL A 151 16.49 -7.36 3.94
C VAL A 151 16.22 -6.94 2.49
N ASN A 152 15.84 -7.89 1.63
CA ASN A 152 15.52 -7.58 0.23
C ASN A 152 14.35 -6.60 0.13
N ASP A 153 13.26 -6.82 0.88
CA ASP A 153 12.11 -5.92 0.87
C ASP A 153 12.41 -4.56 1.49
N LEU A 154 13.18 -4.51 2.60
CA LEU A 154 13.62 -3.26 3.20
C LEU A 154 14.52 -2.45 2.26
N ARG A 155 15.41 -3.10 1.50
CA ARG A 155 16.22 -2.43 0.48
C ARG A 155 15.35 -1.88 -0.65
N LYS A 156 14.34 -2.63 -1.10
CA LYS A 156 13.36 -2.13 -2.09
C LYS A 156 12.59 -0.93 -1.55
N ALA A 157 12.06 -1.00 -0.32
CA ALA A 157 11.38 0.13 0.31
C ALA A 157 12.30 1.35 0.39
N LYS A 158 13.57 1.17 0.78
CA LYS A 158 14.57 2.24 0.87
C LYS A 158 14.96 2.81 -0.49
N SER A 159 14.93 2.04 -1.56
CA SER A 159 15.18 2.54 -2.92
C SER A 159 14.05 3.46 -3.42
N ILE A 160 12.83 3.29 -2.90
CA ILE A 160 11.67 4.13 -3.21
C ILE A 160 11.64 5.36 -2.29
N TYR A 161 11.88 5.13 -1.01
CA TYR A 161 11.87 6.12 0.06
C TYR A 161 13.19 6.04 0.86
N PRO A 162 14.25 6.80 0.48
CA PRO A 162 15.58 6.67 1.08
C PRO A 162 15.66 6.92 2.58
N LEU A 163 14.76 7.76 3.12
CA LEU A 163 14.68 8.13 4.54
C LEU A 163 13.67 7.29 5.33
N ILE A 164 13.17 6.18 4.77
CA ILE A 164 12.20 5.31 5.45
C ILE A 164 12.80 4.69 6.71
N LYS A 165 12.09 4.82 7.84
CA LYS A 165 12.54 4.31 9.15
C LYS A 165 12.76 2.79 9.17
N SER A 166 11.92 2.02 8.48
CA SER A 166 12.06 0.56 8.39
C SER A 166 13.42 0.13 7.82
N GLY A 167 14.04 0.97 6.98
CA GLY A 167 15.35 0.71 6.39
C GLY A 167 16.54 0.88 7.34
N GLU A 168 16.35 1.45 8.52
CA GLU A 168 17.44 1.64 9.51
C GLU A 168 17.96 0.32 10.08
N ASN A 169 17.10 -0.70 10.15
CA ASN A 169 17.43 -2.02 10.72
C ASN A 169 18.19 -2.94 9.76
N ILE A 170 18.39 -2.56 8.50
CA ILE A 170 19.02 -3.44 7.49
C ILE A 170 20.39 -3.95 7.96
N LYS A 171 21.26 -3.05 8.44
CA LYS A 171 22.61 -3.42 8.90
C LYS A 171 22.60 -4.39 10.09
N LEU A 172 21.64 -4.24 11.01
CA LEU A 172 21.49 -5.14 12.15
C LEU A 172 21.07 -6.53 11.69
N ILE A 173 20.11 -6.61 10.75
CA ILE A 173 19.62 -7.88 10.22
C ILE A 173 20.74 -8.58 9.42
N GLU A 174 21.49 -7.85 8.62
CA GLU A 174 22.67 -8.38 7.88
C GLU A 174 23.74 -8.95 8.82
N LYS A 175 23.94 -8.33 9.99
CA LYS A 175 24.83 -8.87 11.03
C LYS A 175 24.30 -10.20 11.58
N ILE A 176 22.98 -10.29 11.87
CA ILE A 176 22.35 -11.54 12.32
C ILE A 176 22.55 -12.66 11.28
N ILE A 177 22.34 -12.36 10.00
CA ILE A 177 22.55 -13.32 8.91
C ILE A 177 23.99 -13.84 8.91
N LYS A 178 24.97 -12.94 9.03
CA LYS A 178 26.39 -13.29 9.05
C LYS A 178 26.75 -14.16 10.27
N ASP A 179 26.21 -13.81 11.44
CA ASP A 179 26.49 -14.53 12.70
C ASP A 179 25.88 -15.95 12.69
N GLN A 180 24.85 -16.22 11.86
CA GLN A 180 24.22 -17.54 11.72
C GLN A 180 24.94 -18.46 10.69
N GLN A 181 25.83 -17.91 9.87
CA GLN A 181 26.59 -18.66 8.84
C GLN A 181 27.94 -19.17 9.35
N ILE A 182 28.29 -18.93 10.63
CA ILE A 182 29.48 -19.36 11.33
C ILE A 182 29.15 -20.56 12.22
#